data_b84138d67742763a4db015c4e080fad8
#
_entry.id   b84138d67742763a4db015c4e080fad8
#
_cell.length_a   1.000
_cell.length_b   1.000
_cell.length_c   1.000
_cell.angle_alpha   90.00
_cell.angle_beta   90.00
_cell.angle_gamma   90.00
#
_symmetry.space_group_name_H-M   'P 1'
#
loop_
_entity.id
_entity.type
_entity.pdbx_description
1 polymer ?
#
loop_
_entity_poly.entity_id
_entity_poly.type
_entity_poly.pdbx_seq_one_letter_code
_entity_poly.pdbx_strand_id
1 'polypeptide(L)'
;MSKMFNTAQAAIEWVVDTRQRAARLDDEADALLAQLTLAAVSESALETTFSSQGCIGLYGHSQSAKAHLLAALCSNATGKVNIVTPDRSFDYFSHINPGHAPTNMAIRFTRDENPHDSEWPLRLRLLSEAELVQLFIAQFSALPDNRQVEKSIIEARLEKWQTLRQRHPVPGITAHDVAAIGRFWRSCVPANQQQIDDALWHQFATLLPALDLTTRANAWALLWGEQPELTQQWLTLAHTLQQTGHAQELAAPLSLLVDHFGLPAESFLTQVALTGNNEAQSDVVVHPIENHQLLNAVSLSLSSLALLTRELVLTVEDAVLENVDLLDIPLAPDTHPHPLWQAKLGWMLEHYRQH
;
A
#
# COMPACT_ATOMS: atom_id res chain seq x y z
N MET A 1 13.24 16.79 -5.00
CA MET A 1 12.39 16.67 -6.22
C MET A 1 13.26 16.82 -7.44
N SER A 2 13.20 15.88 -8.39
CA SER A 2 14.01 15.95 -9.60
C SER A 2 13.63 17.14 -10.47
N LYS A 3 14.61 17.58 -11.25
CA LYS A 3 14.41 18.68 -12.21
C LYS A 3 13.38 18.29 -13.29
N MET A 4 13.28 16.99 -13.64
CA MET A 4 12.34 16.47 -14.63
C MET A 4 10.90 16.42 -14.11
N PHE A 5 10.69 16.00 -12.85
CA PHE A 5 9.37 16.03 -12.22
C PHE A 5 8.80 17.45 -12.18
N ASN A 6 9.60 18.41 -11.75
CA ASN A 6 9.20 19.83 -11.76
C ASN A 6 8.90 20.33 -13.18
N THR A 7 9.59 19.81 -14.19
CA THR A 7 9.36 20.17 -15.59
C THR A 7 8.04 19.57 -16.11
N ALA A 8 7.76 18.31 -15.80
CA ALA A 8 6.50 17.65 -16.19
C ALA A 8 5.30 18.32 -15.50
N GLN A 9 5.42 18.64 -14.21
CA GLN A 9 4.37 19.34 -13.47
C GLN A 9 4.12 20.76 -14.04
N ALA A 10 5.17 21.51 -14.32
CA ALA A 10 5.05 22.83 -14.96
C ALA A 10 4.43 22.76 -16.36
N ALA A 11 4.73 21.69 -17.12
CA ALA A 11 4.11 21.46 -18.42
C ALA A 11 2.62 21.13 -18.30
N ILE A 12 2.22 20.33 -17.31
CA ILE A 12 0.80 20.03 -17.01
C ILE A 12 0.06 21.33 -16.68
N GLU A 13 0.59 22.16 -15.79
CA GLU A 13 0.00 23.44 -15.41
C GLU A 13 -0.13 24.38 -16.62
N TRP A 14 0.90 24.43 -17.46
CA TRP A 14 0.88 25.22 -18.68
C TRP A 14 -0.20 24.75 -19.68
N VAL A 15 -0.35 23.44 -19.89
CA VAL A 15 -1.40 22.88 -20.77
C VAL A 15 -2.79 23.20 -20.24
N VAL A 16 -3.01 23.04 -18.92
CA VAL A 16 -4.29 23.36 -18.27
C VAL A 16 -4.64 24.85 -18.42
N ASP A 17 -3.68 25.74 -18.18
CA ASP A 17 -3.89 27.19 -18.30
C ASP A 17 -4.11 27.61 -19.76
N THR A 18 -3.34 27.04 -20.69
CA THR A 18 -3.46 27.30 -22.12
C THR A 18 -4.79 26.82 -22.68
N ARG A 19 -5.28 25.65 -22.26
CA ARG A 19 -6.60 25.11 -22.63
C ARG A 19 -7.72 26.08 -22.30
N GLN A 20 -7.68 26.72 -21.15
CA GLN A 20 -8.69 27.72 -20.76
C GLN A 20 -8.75 28.95 -21.70
N ARG A 21 -7.65 29.23 -22.40
CA ARG A 21 -7.51 30.38 -23.29
C ARG A 21 -7.65 30.05 -24.77
N ALA A 22 -7.53 28.80 -25.16
CA ALA A 22 -7.46 28.36 -26.54
C ALA A 22 -8.29 27.09 -26.78
N ALA A 23 -9.60 27.23 -26.97
CA ALA A 23 -10.54 26.13 -27.23
C ALA A 23 -10.16 25.22 -28.44
N ARG A 24 -9.25 25.65 -29.30
CA ARG A 24 -8.74 24.87 -30.45
C ARG A 24 -7.86 23.70 -30.06
N LEU A 25 -7.39 23.66 -28.80
CA LEU A 25 -6.47 22.61 -28.31
C LEU A 25 -7.19 21.54 -27.48
N ASP A 26 -8.52 21.57 -27.39
CA ASP A 26 -9.27 20.67 -26.49
C ASP A 26 -9.03 19.19 -26.83
N ASP A 27 -9.06 18.81 -28.09
CA ASP A 27 -8.92 17.41 -28.51
C ASP A 27 -7.48 16.87 -28.31
N GLU A 28 -6.47 17.73 -28.45
CA GLU A 28 -5.07 17.34 -28.29
C GLU A 28 -4.60 17.47 -26.83
N ALA A 29 -5.21 18.37 -26.05
CA ALA A 29 -4.84 18.64 -24.66
C ALA A 29 -5.04 17.41 -23.76
N ASP A 30 -6.11 16.64 -23.94
CA ASP A 30 -6.40 15.47 -23.13
C ASP A 30 -5.34 14.37 -23.31
N ALA A 31 -4.95 14.11 -24.54
CA ALA A 31 -3.90 13.12 -24.85
C ALA A 31 -2.53 13.58 -24.32
N LEU A 32 -2.21 14.86 -24.45
CA LEU A 32 -0.95 15.43 -23.96
C LEU A 32 -0.90 15.42 -22.42
N LEU A 33 -1.99 15.81 -21.75
CA LEU A 33 -2.08 15.76 -20.29
C LEU A 33 -1.95 14.32 -19.75
N ALA A 34 -2.57 13.34 -20.40
CA ALA A 34 -2.41 11.94 -20.04
C ALA A 34 -0.95 11.48 -20.15
N GLN A 35 -0.24 11.83 -21.23
CA GLN A 35 1.17 11.51 -21.42
C GLN A 35 2.08 12.20 -20.39
N LEU A 36 1.86 13.50 -20.12
CA LEU A 36 2.62 14.25 -19.13
C LEU A 36 2.41 13.71 -17.72
N THR A 37 1.18 13.35 -17.38
CA THR A 37 0.85 12.75 -16.08
C THR A 37 1.53 11.38 -15.92
N LEU A 38 1.54 10.55 -16.96
CA LEU A 38 2.26 9.27 -16.96
C LEU A 38 3.77 9.46 -16.81
N ALA A 39 4.35 10.46 -17.48
CA ALA A 39 5.76 10.80 -17.35
C ALA A 39 6.11 11.25 -15.92
N ALA A 40 5.29 12.11 -15.33
CA ALA A 40 5.46 12.57 -13.95
C ALA A 40 5.37 11.44 -12.93
N VAL A 41 4.43 10.49 -13.10
CA VAL A 41 4.32 9.28 -12.25
C VAL A 41 5.56 8.41 -12.37
N SER A 42 6.06 8.19 -13.58
CA SER A 42 7.26 7.38 -13.79
C SER A 42 8.49 8.01 -13.15
N GLU A 43 8.64 9.32 -13.25
CA GLU A 43 9.73 10.08 -12.64
C GLU A 43 9.66 10.06 -11.10
N SER A 44 8.47 10.25 -10.54
CA SER A 44 8.25 10.17 -9.09
C SER A 44 8.59 8.79 -8.54
N ALA A 45 8.23 7.71 -9.25
CA ALA A 45 8.58 6.35 -8.88
C ALA A 45 10.10 6.13 -8.88
N LEU A 46 10.81 6.65 -9.90
CA LEU A 46 12.27 6.59 -9.96
C LEU A 46 12.92 7.36 -8.81
N GLU A 47 12.44 8.58 -8.49
CA GLU A 47 12.98 9.35 -7.36
C GLU A 47 12.81 8.61 -6.03
N THR A 48 11.64 8.02 -5.80
CA THR A 48 11.38 7.23 -4.59
C THR A 48 12.36 6.05 -4.51
N THR A 49 12.61 5.40 -5.65
CA THR A 49 13.58 4.28 -5.72
C THR A 49 15.01 4.72 -5.43
N PHE A 50 15.44 5.87 -5.98
CA PHE A 50 16.81 6.38 -5.76
C PHE A 50 17.02 7.01 -4.38
N SER A 51 15.97 7.50 -3.74
CA SER A 51 16.05 8.11 -2.40
C SER A 51 15.87 7.09 -1.27
N SER A 52 15.33 5.90 -1.55
CA SER A 52 15.20 4.84 -0.56
C SER A 52 16.52 4.11 -0.36
N GLN A 53 16.79 3.68 0.88
CA GLN A 53 17.89 2.78 1.17
C GLN A 53 17.73 1.49 0.37
N GLY A 54 18.81 1.03 -0.26
CA GLY A 54 18.81 -0.21 -1.03
C GLY A 54 18.30 -1.38 -0.19
N CYS A 55 17.64 -2.34 -0.80
CA CYS A 55 17.02 -3.45 -0.11
C CYS A 55 17.28 -4.76 -0.83
N ILE A 56 17.65 -5.80 -0.07
CA ILE A 56 17.75 -7.17 -0.57
C ILE A 56 16.46 -7.92 -0.20
N GLY A 57 15.69 -8.32 -1.22
CA GLY A 57 14.48 -9.11 -1.02
C GLY A 57 14.78 -10.60 -0.86
N LEU A 58 14.32 -11.19 0.23
CA LEU A 58 14.26 -12.64 0.44
C LEU A 58 12.87 -13.14 0.05
N TYR A 59 12.79 -13.99 -0.94
CA TYR A 59 11.55 -14.66 -1.32
C TYR A 59 11.83 -16.13 -1.68
N GLY A 60 10.85 -17.00 -1.50
CA GLY A 60 10.97 -18.41 -1.80
C GLY A 60 10.04 -19.28 -0.98
N HIS A 61 9.77 -20.51 -1.44
CA HIS A 61 8.85 -21.44 -0.78
C HIS A 61 9.41 -22.04 0.51
N SER A 62 10.74 -22.11 0.65
CA SER A 62 11.37 -22.73 1.81
C SER A 62 11.57 -21.72 2.93
N GLN A 63 10.70 -21.75 3.93
CA GLN A 63 10.83 -20.93 5.14
C GLN A 63 12.13 -21.22 5.89
N SER A 64 12.56 -22.50 5.93
CA SER A 64 13.84 -22.88 6.54
C SER A 64 15.05 -22.27 5.82
N ALA A 65 15.03 -22.19 4.48
CA ALA A 65 16.11 -21.56 3.72
C ALA A 65 16.13 -20.03 3.95
N LYS A 66 14.96 -19.39 3.98
CA LYS A 66 14.85 -17.95 4.30
C LYS A 66 15.34 -17.66 5.71
N ALA A 67 14.93 -18.46 6.70
CA ALA A 67 15.41 -18.35 8.08
C ALA A 67 16.92 -18.47 8.17
N HIS A 68 17.52 -19.40 7.43
CA HIS A 68 18.97 -19.60 7.41
C HIS A 68 19.71 -18.39 6.82
N LEU A 69 19.20 -17.85 5.71
CA LEU A 69 19.77 -16.64 5.10
C LEU A 69 19.62 -15.42 6.02
N LEU A 70 18.45 -15.25 6.62
CA LEU A 70 18.20 -14.17 7.57
C LEU A 70 19.15 -14.26 8.77
N ALA A 71 19.30 -15.44 9.34
CA ALA A 71 20.26 -15.68 10.42
C ALA A 71 21.70 -15.38 9.98
N ALA A 72 22.10 -15.81 8.80
CA ALA A 72 23.45 -15.57 8.28
C ALA A 72 23.77 -14.08 8.05
N LEU A 73 22.76 -13.28 7.69
CA LEU A 73 22.93 -11.87 7.33
C LEU A 73 22.69 -10.90 8.50
N CYS A 74 21.85 -11.29 9.47
CA CYS A 74 21.40 -10.40 10.54
C CYS A 74 21.72 -10.91 11.95
N SER A 75 22.41 -12.06 12.11
CA SER A 75 22.76 -12.54 13.45
C SER A 75 23.98 -11.83 14.01
N ASN A 76 23.95 -11.64 15.33
CA ASN A 76 25.10 -11.18 16.09
C ASN A 76 26.13 -12.30 16.30
N ALA A 77 27.21 -11.98 17.03
CA ALA A 77 28.27 -12.91 17.36
C ALA A 77 27.81 -14.17 18.13
N THR A 78 26.63 -14.15 18.74
CA THR A 78 26.02 -15.30 19.45
C THR A 78 25.09 -16.13 18.55
N GLY A 79 24.95 -15.78 17.27
CA GLY A 79 24.08 -16.46 16.31
C GLY A 79 22.59 -16.13 16.46
N LYS A 80 22.24 -15.05 17.16
CA LYS A 80 20.87 -14.59 17.37
C LYS A 80 20.56 -13.38 16.50
N VAL A 81 19.35 -13.31 15.97
CA VAL A 81 18.83 -12.12 15.28
C VAL A 81 18.13 -11.24 16.31
N ASN A 82 18.88 -10.32 16.90
CA ASN A 82 18.38 -9.44 17.94
C ASN A 82 17.63 -8.25 17.36
N ILE A 83 16.35 -8.17 17.67
CA ILE A 83 15.50 -7.01 17.39
C ILE A 83 15.61 -6.04 18.55
N VAL A 84 16.02 -4.82 18.24
CA VAL A 84 16.27 -3.77 19.22
C VAL A 84 15.00 -2.93 19.40
N THR A 85 14.61 -2.73 20.64
CA THR A 85 13.63 -1.73 21.04
C THR A 85 14.27 -0.80 22.09
N PRO A 86 13.72 0.39 22.38
CA PRO A 86 14.37 1.34 23.29
C PRO A 86 14.71 0.77 24.67
N ASP A 87 13.92 -0.15 25.20
CA ASP A 87 14.09 -0.69 26.56
C ASP A 87 14.76 -2.05 26.62
N ARG A 88 14.71 -2.83 25.54
CA ARG A 88 15.20 -4.25 25.53
C ARG A 88 15.39 -4.79 24.12
N SER A 89 16.01 -5.96 24.02
CA SER A 89 16.14 -6.67 22.74
C SER A 89 15.46 -8.05 22.80
N PHE A 90 15.00 -8.52 21.65
CA PHE A 90 14.33 -9.80 21.49
C PHE A 90 14.99 -10.60 20.38
N ASP A 91 15.25 -11.88 20.61
CA ASP A 91 15.63 -12.77 19.52
C ASP A 91 14.42 -13.04 18.62
N TYR A 92 14.55 -12.73 17.35
CA TYR A 92 13.49 -12.85 16.36
C TYR A 92 12.87 -14.25 16.30
N PHE A 93 13.71 -15.29 16.25
CA PHE A 93 13.26 -16.67 16.11
C PHE A 93 12.69 -17.28 17.38
N SER A 94 12.96 -16.69 18.54
CA SER A 94 12.43 -17.22 19.81
C SER A 94 11.21 -16.46 20.31
N HIS A 95 11.13 -15.14 20.06
CA HIS A 95 10.14 -14.28 20.69
C HIS A 95 9.16 -13.62 19.73
N ILE A 96 9.51 -13.48 18.42
CA ILE A 96 8.68 -12.76 17.46
C ILE A 96 8.05 -13.72 16.44
N ASN A 97 8.87 -14.50 15.74
CA ASN A 97 8.39 -15.43 14.72
C ASN A 97 9.11 -16.79 14.81
N PRO A 98 8.71 -17.64 15.77
CA PRO A 98 9.30 -18.97 15.95
C PRO A 98 9.17 -19.82 14.70
N GLY A 99 10.28 -20.50 14.35
CA GLY A 99 10.33 -21.33 13.15
C GLY A 99 10.21 -20.56 11.83
N HIS A 100 10.21 -19.24 11.88
CA HIS A 100 10.05 -18.38 10.70
C HIS A 100 8.77 -18.73 9.92
N ALA A 101 7.64 -18.75 10.63
CA ALA A 101 6.34 -19.06 10.05
C ALA A 101 5.98 -18.04 8.94
N PRO A 102 5.19 -18.44 7.92
CA PRO A 102 4.72 -17.51 6.90
C PRO A 102 3.94 -16.34 7.51
N THR A 103 4.21 -15.14 7.02
CA THR A 103 3.56 -13.91 7.49
C THR A 103 2.64 -13.33 6.41
N ASN A 104 1.74 -12.46 6.81
CA ASN A 104 0.79 -11.78 5.92
C ASN A 104 1.24 -10.38 5.49
N MET A 105 2.44 -10.01 5.86
CA MET A 105 3.10 -8.74 5.51
C MET A 105 4.59 -8.97 5.32
N ALA A 106 5.27 -8.08 4.61
CA ALA A 106 6.71 -8.12 4.51
C ALA A 106 7.35 -7.69 5.84
N ILE A 107 8.50 -8.25 6.16
CA ILE A 107 9.28 -7.86 7.33
C ILE A 107 10.59 -7.25 6.85
N ARG A 108 10.81 -5.99 7.17
CA ARG A 108 12.04 -5.26 6.88
C ARG A 108 12.94 -5.27 8.09
N PHE A 109 14.15 -5.75 7.90
CA PHE A 109 15.23 -5.69 8.88
C PHE A 109 16.17 -4.56 8.49
N THR A 110 16.35 -3.59 9.38
CA THR A 110 17.12 -2.38 9.13
C THR A 110 18.03 -2.07 10.33
N ARG A 111 19.09 -1.31 10.09
CA ARG A 111 19.91 -0.72 11.17
C ARG A 111 19.45 0.67 11.58
N ASP A 112 18.54 1.27 10.83
CA ASP A 112 17.98 2.57 11.18
C ASP A 112 17.25 2.47 12.51
N GLU A 113 17.66 3.30 13.46
CA GLU A 113 16.98 3.39 14.74
C GLU A 113 15.54 3.85 14.55
N ASN A 114 14.64 3.20 15.25
CA ASN A 114 13.28 3.71 15.37
C ASN A 114 13.30 4.92 16.31
N PRO A 115 13.05 6.15 15.85
CA PRO A 115 13.13 7.35 16.68
C PRO A 115 11.98 7.47 17.69
N HIS A 116 11.10 6.45 17.77
CA HIS A 116 9.88 6.55 18.55
C HIS A 116 10.06 6.07 20.00
N ASP A 117 9.15 6.51 20.82
CA ASP A 117 9.08 6.28 22.24
C ASP A 117 9.07 4.78 22.60
N SER A 118 9.51 4.45 23.82
CA SER A 118 9.51 3.10 24.37
C SER A 118 8.11 2.46 24.41
N GLU A 119 7.05 3.25 24.51
CA GLU A 119 5.68 2.75 24.48
C GLU A 119 5.24 2.28 23.07
N TRP A 120 5.83 2.85 21.99
CA TRP A 120 5.47 2.64 20.58
C TRP A 120 6.68 2.24 19.74
N PRO A 121 7.35 1.13 20.06
CA PRO A 121 8.64 0.80 19.46
C PRO A 121 8.55 0.20 18.06
N LEU A 122 7.36 -0.19 17.61
CA LEU A 122 7.19 -0.80 16.29
C LEU A 122 6.85 0.25 15.23
N ARG A 123 7.44 0.10 14.05
CA ARG A 123 7.11 0.91 12.88
C ARG A 123 6.42 0.04 11.83
N LEU A 124 5.20 0.42 11.48
CA LEU A 124 4.40 -0.23 10.46
C LEU A 124 4.30 0.69 9.24
N ARG A 125 4.53 0.17 8.04
CA ARG A 125 4.27 0.88 6.79
C ARG A 125 2.94 0.40 6.21
N LEU A 126 2.06 1.33 5.95
CA LEU A 126 0.73 1.05 5.44
C LEU A 126 0.67 1.04 3.91
N LEU A 127 -0.32 0.37 3.38
CA LEU A 127 -0.78 0.58 2.02
C LEU A 127 -1.36 1.99 1.88
N SER A 128 -1.07 2.65 0.77
CA SER A 128 -1.77 3.87 0.37
C SER A 128 -3.18 3.54 -0.15
N GLU A 129 -4.04 4.54 -0.31
CA GLU A 129 -5.35 4.36 -0.96
C GLU A 129 -5.18 3.79 -2.38
N ALA A 130 -4.17 4.26 -3.12
CA ALA A 130 -3.88 3.76 -4.47
C ALA A 130 -3.48 2.29 -4.49
N GLU A 131 -2.61 1.87 -3.59
CA GLU A 131 -2.18 0.48 -3.45
C GLU A 131 -3.35 -0.41 -3.02
N LEU A 132 -4.24 0.10 -2.14
CA LEU A 132 -5.46 -0.60 -1.77
C LEU A 132 -6.39 -0.80 -2.98
N VAL A 133 -6.55 0.20 -3.86
CA VAL A 133 -7.33 0.04 -5.11
C VAL A 133 -6.70 -1.01 -6.02
N GLN A 134 -5.37 -1.01 -6.18
CA GLN A 134 -4.66 -2.02 -6.98
C GLN A 134 -4.90 -3.44 -6.45
N LEU A 135 -4.93 -3.59 -5.13
CA LEU A 135 -5.21 -4.86 -4.48
C LEU A 135 -6.61 -5.39 -4.83
N PHE A 136 -7.64 -4.54 -4.83
CA PHE A 136 -9.00 -4.92 -5.22
C PHE A 136 -9.12 -5.22 -6.71
N ILE A 137 -8.39 -4.49 -7.56
CA ILE A 137 -8.27 -4.82 -8.99
C ILE A 137 -7.66 -6.22 -9.17
N ALA A 138 -6.57 -6.54 -8.47
CA ALA A 138 -5.93 -7.85 -8.52
C ALA A 138 -6.88 -8.95 -8.06
N GLN A 139 -7.59 -8.75 -6.94
CA GLN A 139 -8.59 -9.68 -6.44
C GLN A 139 -9.70 -9.93 -7.48
N PHE A 140 -10.27 -8.88 -8.04
CA PHE A 140 -11.34 -8.97 -9.03
C PHE A 140 -10.89 -9.67 -10.31
N SER A 141 -9.69 -9.34 -10.80
CA SER A 141 -9.13 -9.94 -12.02
C SER A 141 -8.88 -11.44 -11.90
N ALA A 142 -8.69 -11.94 -10.69
CA ALA A 142 -8.54 -13.38 -10.41
C ALA A 142 -9.88 -14.13 -10.31
N LEU A 143 -11.02 -13.43 -10.29
CA LEU A 143 -12.32 -14.07 -10.25
C LEU A 143 -12.70 -14.67 -11.61
N PRO A 144 -13.43 -15.81 -11.63
CA PRO A 144 -13.90 -16.41 -12.88
C PRO A 144 -14.86 -15.50 -13.66
N ASP A 145 -15.68 -14.72 -12.95
CA ASP A 145 -16.58 -13.71 -13.53
C ASP A 145 -16.07 -12.32 -13.20
N ASN A 146 -15.11 -11.85 -14.01
CA ASN A 146 -14.47 -10.54 -13.89
C ASN A 146 -14.92 -9.57 -14.99
N ARG A 147 -16.22 -9.59 -15.30
CA ARG A 147 -16.81 -8.77 -16.35
C ARG A 147 -16.63 -7.28 -16.07
N GLN A 148 -16.03 -6.57 -17.03
CA GLN A 148 -15.83 -5.12 -16.93
C GLN A 148 -17.14 -4.35 -17.18
N VAL A 149 -17.25 -3.17 -16.56
CA VAL A 149 -18.39 -2.25 -16.79
C VAL A 149 -18.25 -1.64 -18.19
N GLU A 150 -19.37 -1.51 -18.91
CA GLU A 150 -19.37 -0.95 -20.25
C GLU A 150 -19.00 0.55 -20.26
N LYS A 151 -18.26 0.97 -21.28
CA LYS A 151 -17.76 2.35 -21.43
C LYS A 151 -18.87 3.40 -21.29
N SER A 152 -20.03 3.18 -21.91
CA SER A 152 -21.17 4.10 -21.86
C SER A 152 -21.70 4.34 -20.43
N ILE A 153 -21.66 3.30 -19.58
CA ILE A 153 -22.04 3.40 -18.18
C ILE A 153 -21.01 4.23 -17.41
N ILE A 154 -19.70 3.97 -17.67
CA ILE A 154 -18.61 4.72 -17.06
C ILE A 154 -18.72 6.21 -17.37
N GLU A 155 -18.91 6.57 -18.65
CA GLU A 155 -19.09 7.96 -19.09
C GLU A 155 -20.27 8.65 -18.39
N ALA A 156 -21.42 8.01 -18.34
CA ALA A 156 -22.59 8.54 -17.66
C ALA A 156 -22.39 8.73 -16.13
N ARG A 157 -21.65 7.83 -15.49
CA ARG A 157 -21.31 7.95 -14.07
C ARG A 157 -20.35 9.11 -13.83
N LEU A 158 -19.30 9.25 -14.64
CA LEU A 158 -18.34 10.35 -14.53
C LEU A 158 -19.01 11.71 -14.70
N GLU A 159 -19.90 11.87 -15.69
CA GLU A 159 -20.68 13.11 -15.89
C GLU A 159 -21.49 13.48 -14.65
N LYS A 160 -22.17 12.50 -14.05
CA LYS A 160 -22.94 12.71 -12.83
C LYS A 160 -22.03 13.15 -11.66
N TRP A 161 -20.86 12.55 -11.48
CA TRP A 161 -19.96 12.87 -10.36
C TRP A 161 -19.22 14.21 -10.56
N GLN A 162 -19.14 14.77 -11.76
CA GLN A 162 -18.65 16.13 -11.98
C GLN A 162 -19.41 17.16 -11.13
N THR A 163 -20.71 16.95 -10.92
CA THR A 163 -21.54 17.84 -10.10
C THR A 163 -21.27 17.73 -8.59
N LEU A 164 -20.63 16.64 -8.16
CA LEU A 164 -20.28 16.37 -6.75
C LEU A 164 -18.86 16.78 -6.41
N ARG A 165 -18.13 17.36 -7.36
CA ARG A 165 -16.75 17.80 -7.19
C ARG A 165 -16.62 18.84 -6.07
N GLN A 166 -15.74 18.58 -5.12
CA GLN A 166 -15.39 19.53 -4.07
C GLN A 166 -14.43 20.62 -4.58
N ARG A 167 -14.43 21.76 -3.90
CA ARG A 167 -13.57 22.92 -4.28
C ARG A 167 -12.10 22.66 -3.99
N HIS A 168 -11.79 21.82 -2.99
CA HIS A 168 -10.45 21.48 -2.56
C HIS A 168 -10.22 20.00 -2.74
N PRO A 169 -9.00 19.57 -3.06
CA PRO A 169 -8.66 18.15 -3.07
C PRO A 169 -8.97 17.48 -1.73
N VAL A 170 -9.53 16.29 -1.79
CA VAL A 170 -9.79 15.45 -0.61
C VAL A 170 -8.59 14.55 -0.39
N PRO A 171 -8.01 14.49 0.82
CA PRO A 171 -6.84 13.66 1.11
C PRO A 171 -7.02 12.19 0.72
N GLY A 172 -5.92 11.50 0.51
CA GLY A 172 -5.85 10.06 0.28
C GLY A 172 -5.41 9.69 -1.12
N ILE A 173 -5.73 10.48 -2.16
CA ILE A 173 -5.34 10.16 -3.53
C ILE A 173 -5.01 11.42 -4.34
N THR A 174 -4.05 11.29 -5.23
CA THR A 174 -3.64 12.34 -6.18
C THR A 174 -3.91 11.93 -7.63
N ALA A 175 -3.83 12.87 -8.55
CA ALA A 175 -3.93 12.55 -9.98
C ALA A 175 -2.84 11.57 -10.46
N HIS A 176 -1.65 11.63 -9.86
CA HIS A 176 -0.55 10.72 -10.15
C HIS A 176 -0.87 9.28 -9.71
N ASP A 177 -1.49 9.13 -8.53
CA ASP A 177 -1.93 7.85 -8.02
C ASP A 177 -2.97 7.21 -8.93
N VAL A 178 -3.94 8.01 -9.42
CA VAL A 178 -4.94 7.53 -10.37
C VAL A 178 -4.31 7.06 -11.68
N ALA A 179 -3.31 7.77 -12.19
CA ALA A 179 -2.57 7.34 -13.38
C ALA A 179 -1.77 6.04 -13.14
N ALA A 180 -1.19 5.87 -11.95
CA ALA A 180 -0.53 4.62 -11.55
C ALA A 180 -1.52 3.44 -11.45
N ILE A 181 -2.70 3.67 -10.88
CA ILE A 181 -3.80 2.70 -10.86
C ILE A 181 -4.21 2.31 -12.28
N GLY A 182 -4.32 3.27 -13.20
CA GLY A 182 -4.66 3.02 -14.60
C GLY A 182 -3.65 2.13 -15.31
N ARG A 183 -2.36 2.31 -15.06
CA ARG A 183 -1.31 1.41 -15.58
C ARG A 183 -1.45 0.00 -15.03
N PHE A 184 -1.64 -0.13 -13.72
CA PHE A 184 -1.82 -1.41 -13.07
C PHE A 184 -3.08 -2.13 -13.58
N TRP A 185 -4.21 -1.44 -13.69
CA TRP A 185 -5.45 -2.01 -14.23
C TRP A 185 -5.26 -2.56 -15.65
N ARG A 186 -4.57 -1.82 -16.53
CA ARG A 186 -4.26 -2.30 -17.88
C ARG A 186 -3.38 -3.54 -17.90
N SER A 187 -2.52 -3.74 -16.91
CA SER A 187 -1.72 -4.97 -16.82
C SER A 187 -2.54 -6.17 -16.33
N CYS A 188 -3.61 -5.95 -15.58
CA CYS A 188 -4.49 -7.00 -15.05
C CYS A 188 -5.63 -7.37 -16.01
N VAL A 189 -6.13 -6.41 -16.81
CA VAL A 189 -7.30 -6.58 -17.67
C VAL A 189 -6.86 -6.84 -19.13
N PRO A 190 -7.32 -7.94 -19.77
CA PRO A 190 -7.01 -8.22 -21.17
C PRO A 190 -7.41 -7.06 -22.11
N ALA A 191 -6.58 -6.75 -23.09
CA ALA A 191 -6.77 -5.59 -23.98
C ALA A 191 -8.15 -5.52 -24.64
N ASN A 192 -8.72 -6.68 -25.00
CA ASN A 192 -10.05 -6.77 -25.60
C ASN A 192 -11.21 -6.53 -24.61
N GLN A 193 -10.94 -6.44 -23.31
CA GLN A 193 -11.92 -6.17 -22.27
C GLN A 193 -11.73 -4.79 -21.66
N GLN A 194 -10.69 -4.04 -22.04
CA GLN A 194 -10.40 -2.71 -21.52
C GLN A 194 -11.45 -1.71 -22.03
N GLN A 195 -12.33 -1.27 -21.11
CA GLN A 195 -13.41 -0.32 -21.41
C GLN A 195 -13.03 1.14 -21.07
N ILE A 196 -11.90 1.35 -20.39
CA ILE A 196 -11.41 2.65 -19.97
C ILE A 196 -10.19 3.02 -20.80
N ASP A 197 -10.38 3.97 -21.73
CA ASP A 197 -9.31 4.53 -22.56
C ASP A 197 -8.53 5.65 -21.86
N ASP A 198 -7.54 6.21 -22.55
CA ASP A 198 -6.68 7.26 -21.97
C ASP A 198 -7.45 8.54 -21.63
N ALA A 199 -8.46 8.90 -22.42
CA ALA A 199 -9.29 10.08 -22.15
C ALA A 199 -10.11 9.90 -20.86
N LEU A 200 -10.70 8.71 -20.66
CA LEU A 200 -11.41 8.38 -19.43
C LEU A 200 -10.48 8.33 -18.22
N TRP A 201 -9.27 7.76 -18.35
CA TRP A 201 -8.29 7.76 -17.28
C TRP A 201 -7.86 9.18 -16.90
N HIS A 202 -7.74 10.07 -17.87
CA HIS A 202 -7.48 11.48 -17.59
C HIS A 202 -8.64 12.14 -16.83
N GLN A 203 -9.88 11.84 -17.21
CA GLN A 203 -11.06 12.34 -16.46
C GLN A 203 -11.07 11.80 -15.03
N PHE A 204 -10.78 10.51 -14.81
CA PHE A 204 -10.64 9.93 -13.47
C PHE A 204 -9.55 10.69 -12.67
N ALA A 205 -8.38 10.91 -13.26
CA ALA A 205 -7.27 11.59 -12.59
C ALA A 205 -7.60 13.04 -12.17
N THR A 206 -8.46 13.70 -12.95
CA THR A 206 -8.90 15.07 -12.65
C THR A 206 -10.03 15.11 -11.61
N LEU A 207 -10.90 14.10 -11.62
CA LEU A 207 -12.13 14.11 -10.82
C LEU A 207 -11.95 13.47 -9.45
N LEU A 208 -11.33 12.28 -9.37
CA LEU A 208 -11.29 11.48 -8.15
C LEU A 208 -10.63 12.18 -6.95
N PRO A 209 -9.53 12.94 -7.10
CA PRO A 209 -8.95 13.68 -5.98
C PRO A 209 -9.88 14.76 -5.40
N ALA A 210 -10.94 15.13 -6.11
CA ALA A 210 -11.91 16.13 -5.67
C ALA A 210 -13.25 15.53 -5.18
N LEU A 211 -13.33 14.20 -5.05
CA LEU A 211 -14.52 13.52 -4.54
C LEU A 211 -14.32 13.09 -3.08
N ASP A 212 -15.41 13.10 -2.30
CA ASP A 212 -15.41 12.48 -0.97
C ASP A 212 -15.21 10.97 -1.06
N LEU A 213 -14.83 10.35 0.06
CA LEU A 213 -14.47 8.93 0.11
C LEU A 213 -15.60 8.00 -0.37
N THR A 214 -16.85 8.30 -0.02
CA THR A 214 -18.01 7.49 -0.42
C THR A 214 -18.25 7.56 -1.93
N THR A 215 -18.14 8.75 -2.50
CA THR A 215 -18.26 8.94 -3.95
C THR A 215 -17.09 8.30 -4.69
N ARG A 216 -15.86 8.39 -4.15
CA ARG A 216 -14.68 7.66 -4.67
C ARG A 216 -14.89 6.16 -4.65
N ALA A 217 -15.47 5.59 -3.58
CA ALA A 217 -15.77 4.17 -3.51
C ALA A 217 -16.67 3.71 -4.66
N ASN A 218 -17.69 4.50 -5.00
CA ASN A 218 -18.54 4.22 -6.14
C ASN A 218 -17.81 4.36 -7.49
N ALA A 219 -16.86 5.27 -7.58
CA ALA A 219 -16.05 5.42 -8.79
C ALA A 219 -15.06 4.24 -8.95
N TRP A 220 -14.40 3.84 -7.88
CA TRP A 220 -13.56 2.66 -7.87
C TRP A 220 -14.33 1.37 -8.16
N ALA A 221 -15.61 1.28 -7.75
CA ALA A 221 -16.47 0.14 -8.03
C ALA A 221 -16.56 -0.21 -9.52
N LEU A 222 -16.40 0.77 -10.41
CA LEU A 222 -16.33 0.55 -11.85
C LEU A 222 -15.17 -0.36 -12.27
N LEU A 223 -14.07 -0.36 -11.51
CA LEU A 223 -12.87 -1.16 -11.80
C LEU A 223 -13.04 -2.65 -11.43
N TRP A 224 -14.02 -2.97 -10.58
CA TRP A 224 -14.37 -4.33 -10.17
C TRP A 224 -15.84 -4.66 -10.41
N GLY A 225 -16.37 -4.20 -11.56
CA GLY A 225 -17.67 -4.62 -12.06
C GLY A 225 -18.86 -4.21 -11.21
N GLU A 226 -18.74 -3.11 -10.44
CA GLU A 226 -19.76 -2.61 -9.50
C GLU A 226 -20.19 -3.66 -8.45
N GLN A 227 -19.29 -4.62 -8.07
CA GLN A 227 -19.61 -5.61 -7.05
C GLN A 227 -19.77 -4.95 -5.67
N PRO A 228 -20.96 -5.04 -5.03
CA PRO A 228 -21.25 -4.32 -3.79
C PRO A 228 -20.37 -4.79 -2.62
N GLU A 229 -20.08 -6.09 -2.55
CA GLU A 229 -19.30 -6.69 -1.48
C GLU A 229 -17.85 -6.19 -1.49
N LEU A 230 -17.22 -6.13 -2.68
CA LEU A 230 -15.88 -5.57 -2.83
C LEU A 230 -15.86 -4.08 -2.49
N THR A 231 -16.85 -3.35 -2.96
CA THR A 231 -16.98 -1.91 -2.69
C THR A 231 -17.13 -1.63 -1.20
N GLN A 232 -17.93 -2.42 -0.49
CA GLN A 232 -18.11 -2.27 0.96
C GLN A 232 -16.82 -2.63 1.73
N GLN A 233 -16.13 -3.69 1.33
CA GLN A 233 -14.85 -4.08 1.93
C GLN A 233 -13.79 -2.99 1.71
N TRP A 234 -13.67 -2.48 0.47
CA TRP A 234 -12.75 -1.39 0.16
C TRP A 234 -13.07 -0.16 1.01
N LEU A 235 -14.34 0.26 1.09
CA LEU A 235 -14.76 1.44 1.85
C LEU A 235 -14.42 1.32 3.34
N THR A 236 -14.60 0.14 3.93
CA THR A 236 -14.25 -0.13 5.33
C THR A 236 -12.75 0.08 5.58
N LEU A 237 -11.88 -0.44 4.70
CA LEU A 237 -10.44 -0.28 4.79
C LEU A 237 -9.99 1.15 4.50
N ALA A 238 -10.61 1.81 3.52
CA ALA A 238 -10.33 3.20 3.19
C ALA A 238 -10.73 4.16 4.32
N HIS A 239 -11.80 3.88 5.06
CA HIS A 239 -12.13 4.61 6.29
C HIS A 239 -11.06 4.43 7.36
N THR A 240 -10.47 3.24 7.49
CA THR A 240 -9.34 3.03 8.42
C THR A 240 -8.13 3.88 8.01
N LEU A 241 -7.80 3.96 6.71
CA LEU A 241 -6.76 4.86 6.22
C LEU A 241 -7.10 6.35 6.47
N GLN A 242 -8.35 6.73 6.32
CA GLN A 242 -8.81 8.09 6.62
C GLN A 242 -8.65 8.43 8.11
N GLN A 243 -8.94 7.48 9.02
CA GLN A 243 -8.77 7.66 10.47
C GLN A 243 -7.30 7.92 10.83
N THR A 244 -6.34 7.32 10.11
CA THR A 244 -4.90 7.59 10.29
C THR A 244 -4.43 8.87 9.60
N GLY A 245 -5.33 9.65 8.99
CA GLY A 245 -4.97 10.82 8.19
C GLY A 245 -4.22 10.47 6.91
N HIS A 246 -4.38 9.24 6.40
CA HIS A 246 -3.62 8.69 5.25
C HIS A 246 -2.10 8.64 5.47
N ALA A 247 -1.67 8.55 6.74
CA ALA A 247 -0.26 8.39 7.09
C ALA A 247 0.31 7.10 6.47
N GLN A 248 1.52 7.20 5.94
CA GLN A 248 2.22 6.04 5.36
C GLN A 248 2.88 5.16 6.41
N GLU A 249 3.15 5.71 7.58
CA GLU A 249 3.80 5.01 8.68
C GLU A 249 3.01 5.19 9.99
N LEU A 250 3.00 4.13 10.81
CA LEU A 250 2.43 4.13 12.15
C LEU A 250 3.46 3.66 13.17
N ALA A 251 3.43 4.25 14.35
CA ALA A 251 4.06 3.68 15.53
C ALA A 251 3.03 2.82 16.26
N ALA A 252 3.45 1.63 16.68
CA ALA A 252 2.58 0.63 17.27
C ALA A 252 3.20 0.01 18.54
N PRO A 253 2.37 -0.52 19.45
CA PRO A 253 2.85 -1.11 20.69
C PRO A 253 3.50 -2.48 20.43
N LEU A 254 4.49 -2.80 21.25
CA LEU A 254 5.21 -4.09 21.19
C LEU A 254 4.27 -5.30 21.38
N SER A 255 3.14 -5.11 22.06
CA SER A 255 2.15 -6.16 22.27
C SER A 255 1.55 -6.78 21.02
N LEU A 256 1.75 -6.14 19.85
CA LEU A 256 1.43 -6.75 18.55
C LEU A 256 2.30 -7.96 18.21
N LEU A 257 3.53 -8.03 18.73
CA LEU A 257 4.51 -9.07 18.41
C LEU A 257 4.85 -9.97 19.58
N VAL A 258 4.85 -9.42 20.78
CA VAL A 258 5.29 -10.12 22.00
C VAL A 258 4.33 -9.80 23.12
N ASP A 259 3.83 -10.83 23.78
CA ASP A 259 2.95 -10.67 24.95
C ASP A 259 3.72 -10.19 26.20
N HIS A 260 3.00 -9.95 27.29
CA HIS A 260 3.58 -9.48 28.55
C HIS A 260 4.49 -10.52 29.24
N PHE A 261 4.44 -11.79 28.84
CA PHE A 261 5.35 -12.84 29.30
C PHE A 261 6.60 -12.98 28.42
N GLY A 262 6.69 -12.24 27.31
CA GLY A 262 7.77 -12.36 26.35
C GLY A 262 7.56 -13.49 25.34
N LEU A 263 6.34 -14.01 25.21
CA LEU A 263 5.98 -15.03 24.23
C LEU A 263 5.47 -14.39 22.94
N PRO A 264 5.60 -15.06 21.79
CA PRO A 264 5.11 -14.56 20.53
C PRO A 264 3.60 -14.28 20.54
N ALA A 265 3.21 -13.09 20.08
CA ALA A 265 1.82 -12.73 19.81
C ALA A 265 1.52 -12.97 18.33
N GLU A 266 1.16 -14.21 17.98
CA GLU A 266 1.06 -14.65 16.58
C GLU A 266 -0.07 -13.98 15.78
N SER A 267 -1.09 -13.44 16.45
CA SER A 267 -2.32 -12.95 15.80
C SER A 267 -2.12 -11.85 14.77
N PHE A 268 -1.16 -10.95 14.95
CA PHE A 268 -0.92 -9.87 14.02
C PHE A 268 -0.19 -10.33 12.75
N LEU A 269 0.88 -11.12 12.89
CA LEU A 269 1.70 -11.57 11.76
C LEU A 269 0.99 -12.61 10.89
N THR A 270 0.11 -13.41 11.48
CA THR A 270 -0.56 -14.56 10.82
C THR A 270 -2.05 -14.33 10.59
N GLN A 271 -2.54 -13.10 10.80
CA GLN A 271 -3.96 -12.77 10.64
C GLN A 271 -4.48 -13.14 9.25
N VAL A 272 -5.53 -13.97 9.21
CA VAL A 272 -6.13 -14.46 7.95
C VAL A 272 -7.62 -14.12 7.83
N ALA A 273 -8.29 -13.73 8.92
CA ALA A 273 -9.72 -13.45 8.92
C ALA A 273 -9.98 -11.94 8.97
N LEU A 274 -10.80 -11.42 8.05
CA LEU A 274 -11.31 -10.04 8.08
C LEU A 274 -12.59 -9.91 8.91
N THR A 275 -13.28 -11.02 9.10
CA THR A 275 -14.58 -11.05 9.83
C THR A 275 -14.81 -12.42 10.47
N GLY A 276 -15.42 -12.44 11.63
CA GLY A 276 -16.12 -13.64 12.11
C GLY A 276 -15.69 -14.27 13.41
N ASN A 277 -14.52 -13.98 13.96
CA ASN A 277 -14.15 -14.45 15.30
C ASN A 277 -13.98 -13.29 16.26
N ASN A 278 -14.45 -13.40 17.49
CA ASN A 278 -14.39 -12.35 18.51
C ASN A 278 -12.98 -11.85 18.82
N GLU A 279 -11.95 -12.65 18.56
CA GLU A 279 -10.54 -12.25 18.72
C GLU A 279 -10.05 -11.29 17.64
N ALA A 280 -10.62 -11.35 16.43
CA ALA A 280 -10.27 -10.45 15.32
C ALA A 280 -10.82 -9.02 15.48
N GLN A 281 -11.67 -8.78 16.48
CA GLN A 281 -12.27 -7.48 16.79
C GLN A 281 -11.53 -6.72 17.90
N SER A 282 -10.37 -7.20 18.35
CA SER A 282 -9.57 -6.43 19.31
C SER A 282 -9.07 -5.14 18.65
N ASP A 283 -9.32 -4.04 19.32
CA ASP A 283 -8.81 -2.73 18.90
C ASP A 283 -7.38 -2.56 19.38
N VAL A 284 -6.56 -1.99 18.53
CA VAL A 284 -5.17 -1.62 18.81
C VAL A 284 -5.01 -0.12 18.69
N VAL A 285 -4.40 0.48 19.68
CA VAL A 285 -4.05 1.90 19.65
C VAL A 285 -2.73 2.04 18.91
N VAL A 286 -2.66 2.96 17.96
CA VAL A 286 -1.48 3.27 17.15
C VAL A 286 -1.34 4.78 16.99
N HIS A 287 -0.16 5.26 16.65
CA HIS A 287 0.10 6.66 16.38
C HIS A 287 0.57 6.84 14.91
N PRO A 288 -0.16 7.59 14.09
CA PRO A 288 0.34 7.99 12.79
C PRO A 288 1.64 8.80 12.91
N ILE A 289 2.56 8.59 11.98
CA ILE A 289 3.85 9.28 11.93
C ILE A 289 3.84 10.23 10.73
N GLU A 290 4.12 11.50 10.99
CA GLU A 290 4.32 12.50 9.95
C GLU A 290 5.54 13.35 10.28
N ASN A 291 6.45 13.51 9.32
CA ASN A 291 7.70 14.28 9.49
C ASN A 291 8.50 13.86 10.75
N HIS A 292 8.58 12.56 11.01
CA HIS A 292 9.22 11.96 12.21
C HIS A 292 8.58 12.34 13.55
N GLN A 293 7.33 12.78 13.55
CA GLN A 293 6.57 13.09 14.76
C GLN A 293 5.36 12.19 14.90
N LEU A 294 5.09 11.77 16.14
CA LEU A 294 3.87 11.04 16.46
C LEU A 294 2.68 12.01 16.49
N LEU A 295 1.64 11.63 15.73
CA LEU A 295 0.36 12.33 15.78
C LEU A 295 -0.54 11.74 16.87
N ASN A 296 -1.76 12.26 16.99
CA ASN A 296 -2.74 11.77 17.96
C ASN A 296 -3.03 10.27 17.76
N ALA A 297 -3.21 9.58 18.89
CA ALA A 297 -3.55 8.15 18.91
C ALA A 297 -4.86 7.86 18.18
N VAL A 298 -4.87 6.75 17.46
CA VAL A 298 -6.05 6.22 16.75
C VAL A 298 -6.25 4.76 17.16
N SER A 299 -7.49 4.37 17.45
CA SER A 299 -7.87 2.99 17.73
C SER A 299 -8.34 2.31 16.45
N LEU A 300 -7.70 1.22 16.05
CA LEU A 300 -7.98 0.48 14.81
C LEU A 300 -8.22 -0.99 15.12
N SER A 301 -9.11 -1.63 14.36
CA SER A 301 -9.27 -3.09 14.48
C SER A 301 -7.99 -3.81 14.04
N LEU A 302 -7.60 -4.85 14.78
CA LEU A 302 -6.40 -5.64 14.49
C LEU A 302 -6.42 -6.21 13.06
N SER A 303 -7.59 -6.68 12.61
CA SER A 303 -7.75 -7.25 11.27
C SER A 303 -7.54 -6.23 10.14
N SER A 304 -8.11 -5.02 10.29
CA SER A 304 -7.89 -3.94 9.32
C SER A 304 -6.43 -3.47 9.34
N LEU A 305 -5.84 -3.33 10.52
CA LEU A 305 -4.44 -2.95 10.66
C LEU A 305 -3.51 -3.97 10.00
N ALA A 306 -3.70 -5.28 10.26
CA ALA A 306 -2.90 -6.33 9.66
C ALA A 306 -3.02 -6.37 8.12
N LEU A 307 -4.24 -6.19 7.59
CA LEU A 307 -4.44 -6.15 6.14
C LEU A 307 -3.80 -4.92 5.51
N LEU A 308 -3.95 -3.75 6.13
CA LEU A 308 -3.40 -2.49 5.62
C LEU A 308 -1.89 -2.38 5.84
N THR A 309 -1.29 -3.14 6.74
CA THR A 309 0.16 -3.14 6.93
C THR A 309 0.84 -3.85 5.77
N ARG A 310 1.64 -3.10 5.01
CA ARG A 310 2.49 -3.62 3.93
C ARG A 310 3.79 -4.17 4.48
N GLU A 311 4.46 -3.41 5.35
CA GLU A 311 5.73 -3.78 5.96
C GLU A 311 5.70 -3.57 7.47
N LEU A 312 6.24 -4.54 8.20
CA LEU A 312 6.70 -4.38 9.58
C LEU A 312 8.21 -4.08 9.54
N VAL A 313 8.62 -2.97 10.13
CA VAL A 313 10.04 -2.57 10.18
C VAL A 313 10.61 -2.93 11.54
N LEU A 314 11.67 -3.74 11.54
CA LEU A 314 12.37 -4.21 12.74
C LEU A 314 13.82 -3.73 12.71
N THR A 315 14.26 -3.07 13.78
CA THR A 315 15.64 -2.64 13.93
C THR A 315 16.48 -3.80 14.45
N VAL A 316 17.60 -4.09 13.78
CA VAL A 316 18.55 -5.13 14.15
C VAL A 316 19.86 -4.53 14.63
N GLU A 317 20.50 -5.18 15.63
CA GLU A 317 21.70 -4.69 16.27
C GLU A 317 22.93 -4.86 15.38
N ASP A 318 23.09 -6.07 14.81
CA ASP A 318 24.24 -6.45 13.99
C ASP A 318 23.75 -6.93 12.62
N ALA A 319 23.81 -6.08 11.62
CA ALA A 319 23.62 -6.49 10.24
C ALA A 319 24.95 -6.40 9.48
N VAL A 320 25.29 -7.42 8.73
CA VAL A 320 26.42 -7.41 7.79
C VAL A 320 26.22 -6.32 6.72
N LEU A 321 24.98 -5.87 6.57
CA LEU A 321 24.52 -4.90 5.58
C LEU A 321 24.49 -3.49 6.18
N GLU A 322 25.60 -2.79 6.17
CA GLU A 322 25.69 -1.43 6.76
C GLU A 322 24.84 -0.38 6.01
N ASN A 323 24.59 -0.59 4.72
CA ASN A 323 23.91 0.38 3.86
C ASN A 323 22.73 -0.20 3.08
N VAL A 324 22.25 -1.38 3.45
CA VAL A 324 21.21 -2.10 2.72
C VAL A 324 20.28 -2.78 3.72
N ASP A 325 18.99 -2.61 3.55
CA ASP A 325 17.99 -3.34 4.33
C ASP A 325 17.78 -4.76 3.79
N LEU A 326 17.29 -5.64 4.64
CA LEU A 326 16.83 -6.96 4.25
C LEU A 326 15.31 -7.02 4.36
N LEU A 327 14.65 -7.45 3.29
CA LEU A 327 13.19 -7.54 3.23
C LEU A 327 12.77 -8.99 3.04
N ASP A 328 12.14 -9.56 4.05
CA ASP A 328 11.51 -10.86 3.94
C ASP A 328 10.11 -10.71 3.34
N ILE A 329 9.94 -11.21 2.11
CA ILE A 329 8.70 -11.09 1.35
C ILE A 329 7.91 -12.38 1.51
N PRO A 330 6.66 -12.31 2.02
CA PRO A 330 5.81 -13.49 2.11
C PRO A 330 5.40 -13.94 0.70
N LEU A 331 5.28 -15.25 0.52
CA LEU A 331 4.73 -15.81 -0.71
C LEU A 331 3.25 -16.12 -0.53
N ALA A 332 2.48 -15.83 -1.58
CA ALA A 332 1.11 -16.29 -1.67
C ALA A 332 1.11 -17.83 -1.71
N PRO A 333 0.37 -18.51 -0.83
CA PRO A 333 0.14 -19.93 -0.98
C PRO A 333 -0.69 -20.20 -2.26
N ASP A 334 -0.64 -21.40 -2.80
CA ASP A 334 -1.41 -21.77 -3.99
C ASP A 334 -2.92 -21.53 -3.79
N THR A 335 -3.39 -21.69 -2.57
CA THR A 335 -4.76 -21.39 -2.16
C THR A 335 -4.77 -20.70 -0.80
N HIS A 336 -5.48 -19.59 -0.69
CA HIS A 336 -5.71 -18.91 0.58
C HIS A 336 -7.22 -18.87 0.87
N PRO A 337 -7.65 -19.12 2.12
CA PRO A 337 -9.08 -19.16 2.46
C PRO A 337 -9.80 -17.82 2.24
N HIS A 338 -9.07 -16.71 2.22
CA HIS A 338 -9.63 -15.39 1.98
C HIS A 338 -9.05 -14.74 0.72
N PRO A 339 -9.89 -14.44 -0.30
CA PRO A 339 -9.43 -13.93 -1.60
C PRO A 339 -8.62 -12.63 -1.51
N LEU A 340 -8.97 -11.72 -0.61
CA LEU A 340 -8.27 -10.44 -0.47
C LEU A 340 -6.84 -10.62 0.09
N TRP A 341 -6.63 -11.57 1.01
CA TRP A 341 -5.29 -11.94 1.47
C TRP A 341 -4.45 -12.59 0.36
N GLN A 342 -5.08 -13.45 -0.43
CA GLN A 342 -4.42 -14.03 -1.61
C GLN A 342 -3.96 -12.94 -2.58
N ALA A 343 -4.85 -11.98 -2.87
CA ALA A 343 -4.54 -10.84 -3.73
C ALA A 343 -3.42 -9.98 -3.16
N LYS A 344 -3.44 -9.70 -1.83
CA LYS A 344 -2.40 -8.92 -1.15
C LYS A 344 -1.02 -9.57 -1.30
N LEU A 345 -0.91 -10.86 -1.01
CA LEU A 345 0.37 -11.57 -1.07
C LEU A 345 0.91 -11.63 -2.51
N GLY A 346 0.04 -11.84 -3.51
CA GLY A 346 0.41 -11.80 -4.92
C GLY A 346 0.85 -10.41 -5.37
N TRP A 347 0.09 -9.38 -5.00
CA TRP A 347 0.41 -7.99 -5.30
C TRP A 347 1.75 -7.56 -4.68
N MET A 348 2.00 -7.91 -3.42
CA MET A 348 3.25 -7.58 -2.73
C MET A 348 4.48 -8.14 -3.47
N LEU A 349 4.41 -9.37 -3.94
CA LEU A 349 5.53 -9.97 -4.68
C LEU A 349 5.84 -9.19 -5.97
N GLU A 350 4.81 -8.81 -6.73
CA GLU A 350 4.98 -8.02 -7.95
C GLU A 350 5.46 -6.59 -7.64
N HIS A 351 4.92 -5.98 -6.58
CA HIS A 351 5.31 -4.64 -6.14
C HIS A 351 6.82 -4.59 -5.80
N TYR A 352 7.32 -5.53 -4.98
CA TYR A 352 8.74 -5.55 -4.59
C TYR A 352 9.70 -6.06 -5.67
N ARG A 353 9.20 -6.66 -6.73
CA ARG A 353 10.03 -7.00 -7.90
C ARG A 353 10.29 -5.82 -8.82
N GLN A 354 9.41 -4.82 -8.79
CA GLN A 354 9.51 -3.64 -9.66
C GLN A 354 10.27 -2.49 -9.00
N HIS A 355 10.47 -2.53 -7.70
CA HIS A 355 11.16 -1.55 -6.86
C HIS A 355 12.37 -2.15 -6.15
#